data_79eda9ce8320b3242ba01f0efdfe528f
#
_entry.id   79eda9ce8320b3242ba01f0efdfe528f
#
_cell.length_a   1.000
_cell.length_b   1.000
_cell.length_c   1.000
_cell.angle_alpha   90.00
_cell.angle_beta   90.00
_cell.angle_gamma   90.00
#
_symmetry.space_group_name_H-M   'P 1'
#
loop_
_entity.id
_entity.type
_entity.pdbx_description
1 polymer ?
#
loop_
_entity_poly.entity_id
_entity_poly.type
_entity_poly.pdbx_seq_one_letter_code
_entity_poly.pdbx_strand_id
1 'polypeptide(L)'
;MYYTRMIENEILQSIASNPVTAIIGPRQCGKSTLAKYIAAKCGKEFVYLDLERPSDIQKLDNAEWFIGSQRNKLICLDEIQRKPELFPLLRSFVDEWGGNEHFLVLGSASRDLLKQSSESLAGRISYKLLTPFLYDELKDVFTMEDYLSRGGFP
;
A
#
# COMPACT_ATOMS: atom_id res chain seq x y z
N MET A 1 -1.27 10.71 17.08
CA MET A 1 -2.63 11.12 16.63
C MET A 1 -2.71 10.86 15.13
N TYR A 2 -3.80 10.26 14.67
CA TYR A 2 -4.02 10.03 13.23
C TYR A 2 -4.88 11.16 12.65
N TYR A 3 -4.45 11.72 11.53
CA TYR A 3 -5.23 12.70 10.78
C TYR A 3 -5.86 12.02 9.57
N THR A 4 -7.17 12.19 9.43
CA THR A 4 -7.94 11.58 8.33
C THR A 4 -7.46 12.11 6.98
N ARG A 5 -7.25 11.18 6.03
CA ARG A 5 -6.83 11.51 4.67
C ARG A 5 -8.04 11.52 3.73
N MET A 6 -8.09 12.50 2.85
CA MET A 6 -9.19 12.61 1.86
C MET A 6 -9.30 11.39 0.96
N ILE A 7 -8.19 10.71 0.69
CA ILE A 7 -8.11 9.54 -0.19
C ILE A 7 -8.58 8.21 0.45
N GLU A 8 -8.88 8.19 1.75
CA GLU A 8 -9.19 6.94 2.47
C GLU A 8 -10.34 6.14 1.84
N ASN A 9 -11.45 6.80 1.52
CA ASN A 9 -12.60 6.13 0.92
C ASN A 9 -12.30 5.56 -0.46
N GLU A 10 -11.51 6.27 -1.26
CA GLU A 10 -11.09 5.78 -2.57
C GLU A 10 -10.20 4.53 -2.46
N ILE A 11 -9.31 4.49 -1.45
CA ILE A 11 -8.46 3.33 -1.21
C ILE A 11 -9.30 2.14 -0.73
N LEU A 12 -10.24 2.36 0.18
CA LEU A 12 -11.16 1.30 0.64
C LEU A 12 -11.96 0.71 -0.51
N GLN A 13 -12.52 1.56 -1.38
CA GLN A 13 -13.23 1.12 -2.59
C GLN A 13 -12.30 0.38 -3.55
N SER A 14 -11.07 0.83 -3.72
CA SER A 14 -10.08 0.18 -4.57
C SER A 14 -9.73 -1.22 -4.06
N ILE A 15 -9.52 -1.39 -2.75
CA ILE A 15 -9.27 -2.69 -2.13
C ILE A 15 -10.44 -3.64 -2.37
N ALA A 16 -11.66 -3.17 -2.17
CA ALA A 16 -12.86 -3.98 -2.38
C ALA A 16 -13.09 -4.38 -3.84
N SER A 17 -12.60 -3.59 -4.79
CA SER A 17 -12.90 -3.74 -6.23
C SER A 17 -11.76 -4.33 -7.05
N ASN A 18 -10.55 -4.47 -6.48
CA ASN A 18 -9.37 -4.93 -7.20
C ASN A 18 -8.62 -6.02 -6.42
N PRO A 19 -7.98 -6.97 -7.11
CA PRO A 19 -7.12 -7.95 -6.45
C PRO A 19 -5.92 -7.32 -5.74
N VAL A 20 -5.35 -6.27 -6.35
CA VAL A 20 -4.19 -5.53 -5.83
C VAL A 20 -4.48 -4.04 -5.84
N THR A 21 -4.24 -3.37 -4.72
CA THR A 21 -4.24 -1.91 -4.63
C THR A 21 -2.83 -1.44 -4.29
N ALA A 22 -2.33 -0.47 -5.03
CA ALA A 22 -1.04 0.15 -4.80
C ALA A 22 -1.23 1.58 -4.26
N ILE A 23 -0.64 1.87 -3.11
CA ILE A 23 -0.50 3.24 -2.60
C ILE A 23 0.92 3.69 -2.91
N ILE A 24 1.04 4.64 -3.80
CA ILE A 24 2.32 5.21 -4.22
C ILE A 24 2.43 6.66 -3.83
N GLY A 25 3.62 7.10 -3.52
CA GLY A 25 3.86 8.49 -3.13
C GLY A 25 5.27 8.70 -2.60
N PRO A 26 5.64 9.95 -2.31
CA PRO A 26 6.96 10.26 -1.78
C PRO A 26 7.26 9.55 -0.47
N ARG A 27 8.52 9.48 -0.11
CA ARG A 27 8.92 9.00 1.22
C ARG A 27 8.32 9.89 2.30
N GLN A 28 8.03 9.29 3.46
CA GLN A 28 7.53 10.01 4.65
C GLN A 28 6.21 10.77 4.45
N CYS A 29 5.41 10.44 3.46
CA CYS A 29 4.07 11.02 3.31
C CYS A 29 2.97 10.27 4.07
N GLY A 30 3.33 9.25 4.86
CA GLY A 30 2.39 8.53 5.72
C GLY A 30 1.75 7.28 5.10
N LYS A 31 2.32 6.68 4.05
CA LYS A 31 1.78 5.48 3.39
C LYS A 31 1.54 4.32 4.36
N SER A 32 2.56 3.97 5.14
CA SER A 32 2.51 2.83 6.07
C SER A 32 1.48 3.05 7.19
N THR A 33 1.39 4.28 7.72
CA THR A 33 0.40 4.65 8.73
C THR A 33 -1.02 4.55 8.16
N LEU A 34 -1.23 5.10 6.96
CA LEU A 34 -2.51 5.04 6.27
C LEU A 34 -2.92 3.60 5.96
N ALA A 35 -2.01 2.77 5.48
CA ALA A 35 -2.28 1.36 5.17
C ALA A 35 -2.75 0.58 6.41
N LYS A 36 -2.09 0.75 7.54
CA LYS A 36 -2.48 0.12 8.83
C LYS A 36 -3.85 0.60 9.31
N TYR A 37 -4.13 1.88 9.16
CA TYR A 37 -5.42 2.46 9.53
C TYR A 37 -6.57 1.94 8.65
N ILE A 38 -6.36 1.88 7.34
CA ILE A 38 -7.33 1.36 6.37
C ILE A 38 -7.56 -0.13 6.58
N ALA A 39 -6.49 -0.90 6.82
CA ALA A 39 -6.59 -2.33 7.06
C ALA A 39 -7.50 -2.68 8.23
N ALA A 40 -7.48 -1.88 9.31
CA ALA A 40 -8.38 -2.06 10.43
C ALA A 40 -9.86 -1.89 10.07
N LYS A 41 -10.15 -1.20 8.96
CA LYS A 41 -11.53 -0.98 8.45
C LYS A 41 -11.98 -2.03 7.43
N CYS A 42 -11.07 -2.83 6.87
CA CYS A 42 -11.38 -3.78 5.80
C CYS A 42 -12.09 -5.06 6.30
N GLY A 43 -12.10 -5.33 7.60
CA GLY A 43 -12.73 -6.52 8.18
C GLY A 43 -12.02 -7.85 7.88
N LYS A 44 -10.88 -7.82 7.20
CA LYS A 44 -10.00 -8.99 6.98
C LYS A 44 -8.84 -8.99 7.96
N GLU A 45 -8.33 -10.18 8.25
CA GLU A 45 -7.06 -10.32 8.93
C GLU A 45 -5.94 -9.69 8.08
N PHE A 46 -5.05 -8.94 8.72
CA PHE A 46 -4.05 -8.13 8.07
C PHE A 46 -2.64 -8.64 8.35
N VAL A 47 -1.91 -8.90 7.28
CA VAL A 47 -0.50 -9.28 7.33
C VAL A 47 0.32 -8.14 6.76
N TYR A 48 1.22 -7.58 7.55
CA TYR A 48 2.08 -6.46 7.15
C TYR A 48 3.54 -6.89 7.12
N LEU A 49 4.19 -6.70 5.99
CA LEU A 49 5.60 -6.94 5.78
C LEU A 49 6.29 -5.66 5.34
N ASP A 50 7.29 -5.24 6.10
CA ASP A 50 8.18 -4.14 5.76
C ASP A 50 9.42 -4.69 5.06
N LEU A 51 9.56 -4.45 3.76
CA LEU A 51 10.67 -4.99 2.96
C LEU A 51 12.00 -4.22 3.17
N GLU A 52 12.04 -3.29 4.12
CA GLU A 52 13.28 -2.73 4.68
C GLU A 52 13.75 -3.46 5.94
N ARG A 53 12.85 -4.24 6.57
CA ARG A 53 13.15 -4.95 7.82
C ARG A 53 13.68 -6.36 7.53
N PRO A 54 14.91 -6.71 8.00
CA PRO A 54 15.50 -8.03 7.75
C PRO A 54 14.62 -9.20 8.20
N SER A 55 13.94 -9.09 9.34
CA SER A 55 13.06 -10.15 9.84
C SER A 55 11.84 -10.41 8.95
N ASP A 56 11.32 -9.38 8.28
CA ASP A 56 10.22 -9.54 7.34
C ASP A 56 10.72 -10.07 5.99
N ILE A 57 11.90 -9.64 5.56
CA ILE A 57 12.56 -10.19 4.36
C ILE A 57 12.80 -11.69 4.51
N GLN A 58 13.25 -12.15 5.68
CA GLN A 58 13.48 -13.58 5.95
C GLN A 58 12.21 -14.43 5.81
N LYS A 59 11.04 -13.89 6.16
CA LYS A 59 9.75 -14.58 5.92
C LYS A 59 9.50 -14.86 4.44
N LEU A 60 10.10 -14.08 3.56
CA LEU A 60 9.99 -14.22 2.12
C LEU A 60 11.15 -14.99 1.47
N ASP A 61 12.00 -15.69 2.23
CA ASP A 61 13.01 -16.61 1.70
C ASP A 61 12.35 -17.75 0.88
N ASN A 62 11.17 -18.19 1.32
CA ASN A 62 10.25 -18.97 0.52
C ASN A 62 8.92 -18.19 0.38
N ALA A 63 8.93 -17.19 -0.48
CA ALA A 63 7.82 -16.28 -0.65
C ALA A 63 6.54 -16.97 -1.12
N GLU A 64 6.66 -17.95 -2.00
CA GLU A 64 5.51 -18.72 -2.51
C GLU A 64 4.80 -19.45 -1.37
N TRP A 65 5.56 -20.15 -0.54
CA TRP A 65 4.99 -20.85 0.62
C TRP A 65 4.37 -19.87 1.62
N PHE A 66 5.11 -18.80 1.98
CA PHE A 66 4.63 -17.84 2.99
C PHE A 66 3.35 -17.13 2.52
N ILE A 67 3.35 -16.57 1.33
CA ILE A 67 2.18 -15.85 0.79
C ILE A 67 1.02 -16.82 0.60
N GLY A 68 1.28 -18.01 0.08
CA GLY A 68 0.25 -19.05 -0.08
C GLY A 68 -0.42 -19.45 1.23
N SER A 69 0.32 -19.46 2.33
CA SER A 69 -0.21 -19.76 3.68
C SER A 69 -1.08 -18.64 4.25
N GLN A 70 -1.02 -17.44 3.69
CA GLN A 70 -1.77 -16.27 4.12
C GLN A 70 -3.04 -16.00 3.28
N ARG A 71 -3.50 -16.98 2.53
CA ARG A 71 -4.74 -16.87 1.75
C ARG A 71 -5.91 -16.42 2.63
N ASN A 72 -6.82 -15.62 2.07
CA ASN A 72 -7.98 -15.01 2.75
C ASN A 72 -7.64 -13.85 3.71
N LYS A 73 -6.39 -13.42 3.75
CA LYS A 73 -5.95 -12.23 4.47
C LYS A 73 -5.65 -11.11 3.49
N LEU A 74 -5.66 -9.87 3.97
CA LEU A 74 -5.12 -8.74 3.22
C LEU A 74 -3.61 -8.67 3.53
N ILE A 75 -2.80 -8.90 2.51
CA ILE A 75 -1.33 -8.92 2.63
C ILE A 75 -0.78 -7.58 2.16
N CYS A 76 -0.14 -6.85 3.07
CA CYS A 76 0.52 -5.59 2.77
C CYS A 76 2.02 -5.79 2.62
N LEU A 77 2.56 -5.33 1.49
CA LEU A 77 3.99 -5.34 1.19
C LEU A 77 4.46 -3.89 1.10
N ASP A 78 5.13 -3.42 2.13
CA ASP A 78 5.66 -2.06 2.20
C ASP A 78 7.05 -1.98 1.59
N GLU A 79 7.32 -0.88 0.90
CA GLU A 79 8.56 -0.65 0.14
C GLU A 79 8.80 -1.74 -0.93
N ILE A 80 7.74 -2.08 -1.68
CA ILE A 80 7.72 -3.17 -2.66
C ILE A 80 8.81 -3.04 -3.75
N GLN A 81 9.28 -1.83 -4.04
CA GLN A 81 10.37 -1.61 -5.01
C GLN A 81 11.68 -2.29 -4.62
N ARG A 82 11.82 -2.71 -3.37
CA ARG A 82 13.00 -3.46 -2.91
C ARG A 82 13.00 -4.93 -3.33
N LYS A 83 11.83 -5.48 -3.68
CA LYS A 83 11.66 -6.86 -4.14
C LYS A 83 10.72 -6.92 -5.34
N PRO A 84 11.10 -6.34 -6.49
CA PRO A 84 10.25 -6.32 -7.68
C PRO A 84 9.97 -7.72 -8.23
N GLU A 85 10.81 -8.71 -7.92
CA GLU A 85 10.60 -10.11 -8.26
C GLU A 85 9.33 -10.72 -7.65
N LEU A 86 8.72 -10.06 -6.67
CA LEU A 86 7.44 -10.49 -6.11
C LEU A 86 6.26 -10.24 -7.05
N PHE A 87 6.32 -9.27 -7.95
CA PHE A 87 5.18 -8.95 -8.81
C PHE A 87 4.66 -10.13 -9.66
N PRO A 88 5.52 -10.93 -10.34
CA PRO A 88 5.04 -12.12 -11.04
C PRO A 88 4.42 -13.15 -10.10
N LEU A 89 4.91 -13.29 -8.88
CA LEU A 89 4.36 -14.19 -7.88
C LEU A 89 2.98 -13.72 -7.40
N LEU A 90 2.81 -12.41 -7.14
CA LEU A 90 1.49 -11.84 -6.80
C LEU A 90 0.48 -12.06 -7.91
N ARG A 91 0.89 -11.92 -9.17
CA ARG A 91 0.04 -12.23 -10.32
C ARG A 91 -0.45 -13.68 -10.29
N SER A 92 0.45 -14.63 -10.03
CA SER A 92 0.10 -16.05 -9.96
C SER A 92 -0.95 -16.31 -8.88
N PHE A 93 -0.79 -15.73 -7.69
CA PHE A 93 -1.76 -15.87 -6.61
C PHE A 93 -3.09 -15.20 -6.92
N VAL A 94 -3.08 -14.02 -7.50
CA VAL A 94 -4.32 -13.32 -7.92
C VAL A 94 -5.11 -14.15 -8.91
N ASP A 95 -4.44 -14.75 -9.88
CA ASP A 95 -5.09 -15.59 -10.90
C ASP A 95 -5.60 -16.92 -10.29
N GLU A 96 -4.88 -17.50 -9.35
CA GLU A 96 -5.27 -18.73 -8.67
C GLU A 96 -6.43 -18.52 -7.68
N TRP A 97 -6.36 -17.46 -6.87
CA TRP A 97 -7.35 -17.23 -5.83
C TRP A 97 -8.66 -16.63 -6.37
N GLY A 98 -8.58 -15.84 -7.43
CA GLY A 98 -9.72 -15.07 -7.95
C GLY A 98 -10.23 -14.01 -6.96
N GLY A 99 -11.17 -13.20 -7.39
CA GLY A 99 -11.76 -12.17 -6.54
C GLY A 99 -10.81 -11.01 -6.24
N ASN A 100 -11.10 -10.28 -5.18
CA ASN A 100 -10.44 -9.02 -4.80
C ASN A 100 -9.92 -9.07 -3.36
N GLU A 101 -9.34 -7.97 -2.89
CA GLU A 101 -8.88 -7.77 -1.50
C GLU A 101 -7.74 -8.72 -1.10
N HIS A 102 -6.77 -8.94 -1.98
CA HIS A 102 -5.65 -9.84 -1.70
C HIS A 102 -4.40 -9.11 -1.25
N PHE A 103 -4.00 -8.07 -1.98
CA PHE A 103 -2.73 -7.39 -1.75
C PHE A 103 -2.89 -5.88 -1.68
N LEU A 104 -2.19 -5.29 -0.72
CA LEU A 104 -1.96 -3.86 -0.62
C LEU A 104 -0.45 -3.64 -0.74
N VAL A 105 -0.01 -2.96 -1.79
CA VAL A 105 1.41 -2.68 -2.00
C VAL A 105 1.69 -1.20 -1.79
N LEU A 106 2.76 -0.90 -1.09
CA LEU A 106 3.20 0.47 -0.82
C LEU A 106 4.58 0.68 -1.43
N GLY A 107 4.77 1.82 -2.05
CA GLY A 107 6.06 2.14 -2.63
C GLY A 107 6.21 3.59 -3.09
N SER A 108 7.41 3.92 -3.52
CA SER A 108 7.69 5.22 -4.12
C SER A 108 7.11 5.31 -5.53
N ALA A 109 6.68 6.51 -5.92
CA ALA A 109 6.17 6.77 -7.27
C ALA A 109 7.32 6.87 -8.29
N SER A 110 8.05 5.78 -8.48
CA SER A 110 9.14 5.68 -9.46
C SER A 110 8.63 5.09 -10.78
N ARG A 111 9.27 5.48 -11.88
CA ARG A 111 8.94 4.92 -13.20
C ARG A 111 9.16 3.42 -13.27
N ASP A 112 10.23 2.93 -12.63
CA ASP A 112 10.57 1.51 -12.62
C ASP A 112 9.52 0.69 -11.87
N LEU A 113 9.08 1.16 -10.71
CA LEU A 113 8.01 0.51 -9.95
C LEU A 113 6.71 0.44 -10.76
N LEU A 114 6.29 1.57 -11.34
CA LEU A 114 5.07 1.63 -12.15
C LEU A 114 5.16 0.72 -13.37
N LYS A 115 6.30 0.68 -14.06
CA LYS A 115 6.51 -0.17 -15.22
C LYS A 115 6.47 -1.65 -14.85
N GLN A 116 7.25 -2.08 -13.87
CA GLN A 116 7.35 -3.47 -13.44
C GLN A 116 6.01 -4.00 -12.91
N SER A 117 5.32 -3.22 -12.08
CA SER A 117 4.02 -3.62 -11.54
C SER A 117 2.93 -3.66 -12.61
N SER A 118 2.91 -2.71 -13.54
CA SER A 118 1.93 -2.68 -14.62
C SER A 118 2.15 -3.78 -15.67
N GLU A 119 3.39 -4.17 -15.93
CA GLU A 119 3.71 -5.30 -16.81
C GLU A 119 3.26 -6.63 -16.19
N SER A 120 3.50 -6.84 -14.90
CA SER A 120 3.16 -8.10 -14.22
C SER A 120 1.70 -8.19 -13.81
N LEU A 121 1.08 -7.08 -13.39
CA LEU A 121 -0.26 -7.03 -12.79
C LEU A 121 -1.27 -6.26 -13.66
N ALA A 122 -1.06 -6.19 -14.96
CA ALA A 122 -1.97 -5.52 -15.89
C ALA A 122 -3.43 -6.00 -15.70
N GLY A 123 -4.35 -5.07 -15.54
CA GLY A 123 -5.77 -5.36 -15.30
C GLY A 123 -6.11 -5.89 -13.90
N ARG A 124 -5.11 -6.03 -13.01
CA ARG A 124 -5.26 -6.59 -11.64
C ARG A 124 -4.93 -5.59 -10.54
N ILE A 125 -4.29 -4.49 -10.89
CA ILE A 125 -3.78 -3.48 -9.96
C ILE A 125 -4.45 -2.13 -10.18
N SER A 126 -4.81 -1.48 -9.08
CA SER A 126 -5.28 -0.10 -9.07
C SER A 126 -4.30 0.77 -8.29
N TYR A 127 -3.89 1.89 -8.88
CA TYR A 127 -2.94 2.81 -8.26
C TYR A 127 -3.65 3.96 -7.56
N LYS A 128 -3.22 4.27 -6.35
CA LYS A 128 -3.66 5.44 -5.59
C LYS A 128 -2.44 6.27 -5.20
N LEU A 129 -2.43 7.52 -5.63
CA LEU A 129 -1.35 8.45 -5.33
C LEU A 129 -1.60 9.12 -3.97
N LEU A 130 -0.71 8.92 -3.02
CA LEU A 130 -0.70 9.63 -1.76
C LEU A 130 0.29 10.79 -1.84
N THR A 131 -0.23 11.99 -1.62
CA THR A 131 0.57 13.22 -1.49
C THR A 131 0.91 13.47 -0.01
N PRO A 132 1.87 14.35 0.32
CA PRO A 132 1.92 14.95 1.64
C PRO A 132 0.56 15.52 2.05
N PHE A 133 0.34 15.77 3.32
CA PHE A 133 -0.91 16.34 3.79
C PHE A 133 -1.25 17.63 3.05
N LEU A 134 -2.48 17.70 2.57
CA LEU A 134 -3.04 18.94 2.04
C LEU A 134 -3.50 19.82 3.20
N TYR A 135 -3.50 21.13 3.00
CA TYR A 135 -3.99 22.06 4.04
C TYR A 135 -5.43 21.73 4.47
N ASP A 136 -6.30 21.36 3.53
CA ASP A 136 -7.68 20.98 3.81
C ASP A 136 -7.82 19.77 4.75
N GLU A 137 -6.80 18.89 4.78
CA GLU A 137 -6.78 17.75 5.71
C GLU A 137 -6.34 18.15 7.13
N LEU A 138 -5.73 19.32 7.30
CA LEU A 138 -5.14 19.77 8.55
C LEU A 138 -5.73 21.10 9.09
N LYS A 139 -6.60 21.75 8.35
CA LYS A 139 -7.14 23.09 8.68
C LYS A 139 -7.84 23.20 10.04
N ASP A 140 -8.37 22.09 10.54
CA ASP A 140 -9.03 22.05 11.85
C ASP A 140 -8.02 21.96 13.02
N VAL A 141 -6.75 21.74 12.72
CA VAL A 141 -5.67 21.53 13.71
C VAL A 141 -4.56 22.57 13.59
N PHE A 142 -4.27 23.01 12.36
CA PHE A 142 -3.17 23.94 12.06
C PHE A 142 -3.66 25.16 11.30
N THR A 143 -3.02 26.29 11.60
CA THR A 143 -3.22 27.51 10.80
C THR A 143 -2.51 27.39 9.46
N MET A 144 -2.85 28.26 8.50
CA MET A 144 -2.16 28.33 7.21
C MET A 144 -0.66 28.65 7.39
N GLU A 145 -0.33 29.50 8.36
CA GLU A 145 1.06 29.86 8.67
C GLU A 145 1.85 28.65 9.21
N ASP A 146 1.24 27.86 10.11
CA ASP A 146 1.83 26.62 10.61
C ASP A 146 2.07 25.62 9.47
N TYR A 147 1.10 25.46 8.59
CA TYR A 147 1.21 24.56 7.43
C TYR A 147 2.32 25.00 6.47
N LEU A 148 2.42 26.29 6.14
CA LEU A 148 3.43 26.81 5.25
C LEU A 148 4.84 26.70 5.84
N SER A 149 4.96 26.81 7.17
CA SER A 149 6.26 26.70 7.85
C SER A 149 6.74 25.25 8.02
N ARG A 150 5.84 24.29 8.18
CA ARG A 150 6.15 22.85 8.42
C ARG A 150 6.11 21.99 7.16
N GLY A 151 5.38 22.42 6.14
CA GLY A 151 5.02 21.61 4.99
C GLY A 151 3.93 20.56 5.32
N GLY A 152 3.55 19.78 4.32
CA GLY A 152 2.51 18.76 4.44
C GLY A 152 3.03 17.36 4.85
N PHE A 153 4.29 17.22 5.28
CA PHE A 153 4.83 15.94 5.74
C PHE A 153 4.49 15.71 7.21
N PRO A 154 4.07 14.49 7.58
CA PRO A 154 3.77 14.12 8.95
C PRO A 154 4.99 14.07 9.85
#